data_91d4d3987497c780982b675c3c43e1a7
#
_entry.id   91d4d3987497c780982b675c3c43e1a7
#
_cell.length_a   1.000
_cell.length_b   1.000
_cell.length_c   1.000
_cell.angle_alpha   90.00
_cell.angle_beta   90.00
_cell.angle_gamma   90.00
#
_symmetry.space_group_name_H-M   'P 1'
#
loop_
_entity.id
_entity.type
_entity.pdbx_description
1 polymer ?
#
loop_
_entity_poly.entity_id
_entity_poly.type
_entity_poly.pdbx_seq_one_letter_code
_entity_poly.pdbx_strand_id
1 'polypeptide(L)'
;SDEAVERSLTEGYEVIKSVSGHGGSEVFLMENRRQWEQVLAGREVILQEKIECHSSDMRVYVLFGEIYCAMLREGKDDFRSNFSLGGSVRKMGLTDLQRKYIDCFIKCLPEYEKGMYSIDFLPTDDGGLLFDEVEEMVGCRMLYQHTEYDIVADYIKKLDL
;
A
#
# COMPACT_ATOMS: atom_id res chain seq x y z
N SER A 1 -15.59 14.67 -12.01
CA SER A 1 -16.33 15.84 -12.48
C SER A 1 -15.92 17.09 -11.72
N ASP A 2 -16.49 18.25 -12.05
CA ASP A 2 -16.17 19.54 -11.43
C ASP A 2 -16.31 19.53 -9.91
N GLU A 3 -17.30 18.81 -9.37
CA GLU A 3 -17.50 18.66 -7.93
C GLU A 3 -16.30 17.98 -7.24
N ALA A 4 -15.71 16.94 -7.85
CA ALA A 4 -14.54 16.28 -7.29
C ALA A 4 -13.30 17.20 -7.31
N VAL A 5 -13.15 18.02 -8.37
CA VAL A 5 -12.07 19.02 -8.47
C VAL A 5 -12.25 20.09 -7.41
N GLU A 6 -13.45 20.65 -7.25
CA GLU A 6 -13.73 21.66 -6.23
C GLU A 6 -13.53 21.12 -4.81
N ARG A 7 -13.97 19.88 -4.56
CA ARG A 7 -13.75 19.19 -3.29
C ARG A 7 -12.27 19.05 -2.96
N SER A 8 -11.48 18.62 -3.93
CA SER A 8 -10.02 18.45 -3.74
C SER A 8 -9.34 19.76 -3.41
N LEU A 9 -9.69 20.83 -4.14
CA LEU A 9 -9.10 22.15 -3.91
C LEU A 9 -9.52 22.78 -2.57
N THR A 10 -10.74 22.49 -2.10
CA THR A 10 -11.27 23.04 -0.84
C THR A 10 -10.92 22.21 0.38
N GLU A 11 -10.84 20.89 0.25
CA GLU A 11 -10.55 19.96 1.35
C GLU A 11 -9.04 19.57 1.44
N GLY A 12 -8.21 20.06 0.51
CA GLY A 12 -6.76 19.87 0.55
C GLY A 12 -6.28 18.48 0.10
N TYR A 13 -7.10 17.75 -0.68
CA TYR A 13 -6.64 16.49 -1.26
C TYR A 13 -5.66 16.73 -2.39
N GLU A 14 -4.49 16.14 -2.29
CA GLU A 14 -3.40 16.31 -3.27
C GLU A 14 -3.13 15.05 -4.08
N VAL A 15 -3.56 13.87 -3.63
CA VAL A 15 -3.32 12.60 -4.29
C VAL A 15 -4.61 12.06 -4.93
N ILE A 16 -4.50 11.69 -6.21
CA ILE A 16 -5.56 10.97 -6.92
C ILE A 16 -5.07 9.55 -7.23
N LYS A 17 -5.89 8.57 -6.90
CA LYS A 17 -5.70 7.16 -7.30
C LYS A 17 -6.86 6.73 -8.19
N SER A 18 -6.58 6.04 -9.30
CA SER A 18 -7.62 5.34 -10.06
C SER A 18 -8.15 4.17 -9.24
N VAL A 19 -9.48 3.96 -9.25
CA VAL A 19 -10.11 2.79 -8.60
C VAL A 19 -9.66 1.47 -9.23
N SER A 20 -9.24 1.47 -10.50
CA SER A 20 -8.81 0.28 -11.25
C SER A 20 -7.31 0.27 -11.58
N GLY A 21 -6.51 1.16 -11.00
CA GLY A 21 -5.07 1.28 -11.24
C GLY A 21 -4.24 0.17 -10.60
N HIS A 22 -3.05 -0.09 -11.17
CA HIS A 22 -2.14 -1.11 -10.65
C HIS A 22 -0.71 -0.57 -10.54
N GLY A 23 0.02 -1.00 -9.50
CA GLY A 23 1.46 -0.79 -9.36
C GLY A 23 1.88 0.69 -9.31
N GLY A 24 1.02 1.58 -8.84
CA GLY A 24 1.28 3.01 -8.74
C GLY A 24 1.25 3.78 -10.05
N SER A 25 0.96 3.15 -11.20
CA SER A 25 0.94 3.81 -12.51
C SER A 25 -0.16 4.87 -12.66
N GLU A 26 -1.23 4.74 -11.89
CA GLU A 26 -2.38 5.65 -11.88
C GLU A 26 -2.54 6.36 -10.53
N VAL A 27 -1.44 6.64 -9.86
CA VAL A 27 -1.36 7.49 -8.66
C VAL A 27 -0.69 8.80 -9.06
N PHE A 28 -1.37 9.91 -8.85
CA PHE A 28 -0.95 11.23 -9.28
C PHE A 28 -0.93 12.22 -8.12
N LEU A 29 0.11 13.03 -8.05
CA LEU A 29 0.15 14.20 -7.19
C LEU A 29 -0.34 15.41 -8.00
N MET A 30 -1.33 16.11 -7.48
CA MET A 30 -1.99 17.21 -8.17
C MET A 30 -1.59 18.56 -7.57
N GLU A 31 -0.97 19.40 -8.37
CA GLU A 31 -0.50 20.72 -7.96
C GLU A 31 -1.43 21.85 -8.43
N ASN A 32 -2.29 21.59 -9.42
CA ASN A 32 -3.16 22.62 -9.97
C ASN A 32 -4.43 22.05 -10.64
N ARG A 33 -5.43 22.92 -10.81
CA ARG A 33 -6.75 22.57 -11.35
C ARG A 33 -6.68 21.89 -12.72
N ARG A 34 -5.77 22.33 -13.61
CA ARG A 34 -5.67 21.78 -14.97
C ARG A 34 -5.24 20.30 -14.95
N GLN A 35 -4.34 19.92 -14.06
CA GLN A 35 -3.94 18.52 -13.87
C GLN A 35 -5.12 17.69 -13.37
N TRP A 36 -5.91 18.20 -12.40
CA TRP A 36 -7.09 17.53 -11.89
C TRP A 36 -8.08 17.22 -13.01
N GLU A 37 -8.41 18.22 -13.82
CA GLU A 37 -9.35 18.07 -14.94
C GLU A 37 -8.88 17.03 -15.98
N GLN A 38 -7.57 16.98 -16.27
CA GLN A 38 -6.99 16.02 -17.22
C GLN A 38 -7.01 14.57 -16.70
N VAL A 39 -6.75 14.37 -15.43
CA VAL A 39 -6.68 13.02 -14.81
C VAL A 39 -8.07 12.47 -14.53
N LEU A 40 -9.00 13.34 -14.09
CA LEU A 40 -10.35 12.94 -13.68
C LEU A 40 -11.32 12.68 -14.83
N ALA A 41 -10.99 13.04 -16.06
CA ALA A 41 -11.90 13.01 -17.21
C ALA A 41 -12.67 11.68 -17.35
N GLY A 42 -13.86 11.61 -16.73
CA GLY A 42 -14.77 10.47 -16.80
C GLY A 42 -14.35 9.21 -16.04
N ARG A 43 -13.37 9.29 -15.13
CA ARG A 43 -12.90 8.16 -14.33
C ARG A 43 -13.47 8.20 -12.91
N GLU A 44 -13.62 7.02 -12.33
CA GLU A 44 -13.81 6.86 -10.89
C GLU A 44 -12.44 6.89 -10.20
N VAL A 45 -12.32 7.73 -9.18
CA VAL A 45 -11.05 7.95 -8.49
C VAL A 45 -11.26 8.06 -6.99
N ILE A 46 -10.20 7.78 -6.25
CA ILE A 46 -10.07 8.05 -4.81
C ILE A 46 -9.26 9.34 -4.66
N LEU A 47 -9.73 10.23 -3.81
CA LEU A 47 -9.04 11.46 -3.41
C LEU A 47 -8.46 11.25 -2.01
N GLN A 48 -7.18 11.54 -1.85
CA GLN A 48 -6.48 11.38 -0.56
C GLN A 48 -5.63 12.60 -0.25
N GLU A 49 -5.46 12.87 1.03
CA GLU A 49 -4.40 13.75 1.51
C GLU A 49 -3.03 13.16 1.15
N LYS A 50 -2.07 14.04 0.83
CA LYS A 50 -0.68 13.62 0.73
C LYS A 50 -0.13 13.42 2.14
N ILE A 51 0.35 12.22 2.42
CA ILE A 51 1.02 11.91 3.68
C ILE A 51 2.53 12.03 3.49
N GLU A 52 3.18 12.76 4.38
CA GLU A 52 4.64 12.82 4.41
C GLU A 52 5.19 11.53 5.03
N CYS A 53 5.68 10.65 4.16
CA CYS A 53 6.21 9.33 4.52
C CYS A 53 7.62 9.10 3.94
N HIS A 54 8.32 10.17 3.58
CA HIS A 54 9.66 10.14 2.96
C HIS A 54 9.76 9.21 1.74
N SER A 55 8.73 9.22 0.90
CA SER A 55 8.60 8.34 -0.26
C SER A 55 8.78 6.86 0.11
N SER A 56 8.35 6.47 1.29
CA SER A 56 8.42 5.08 1.77
C SER A 56 7.04 4.53 2.06
N ASP A 57 6.88 3.23 1.85
CA ASP A 57 5.74 2.47 2.31
C ASP A 57 6.17 1.12 2.89
N MET A 58 5.31 0.52 3.67
CA MET A 58 5.54 -0.77 4.27
C MET A 58 4.48 -1.76 3.83
N ARG A 59 4.88 -2.78 3.06
CA ARG A 59 4.03 -3.91 2.72
C ARG A 59 4.15 -5.00 3.78
N VAL A 60 3.03 -5.37 4.37
CA VAL A 60 2.93 -6.49 5.31
C VAL A 60 2.24 -7.66 4.61
N TYR A 61 2.99 -8.72 4.37
CA TYR A 61 2.44 -9.97 3.89
C TYR A 61 1.73 -10.69 5.05
N VAL A 62 0.52 -11.14 4.79
CA VAL A 62 -0.30 -11.89 5.74
C VAL A 62 -0.60 -13.28 5.16
N LEU A 63 -0.47 -14.30 5.98
CA LEU A 63 -0.71 -15.68 5.62
C LEU A 63 -1.56 -16.34 6.71
N PHE A 64 -2.77 -16.80 6.35
CA PHE A 64 -3.72 -17.41 7.29
C PHE A 64 -3.96 -16.58 8.55
N GLY A 65 -4.21 -15.27 8.36
CA GLY A 65 -4.50 -14.34 9.45
C GLY A 65 -3.31 -13.99 10.35
N GLU A 66 -2.08 -14.38 9.97
CA GLU A 66 -0.85 -14.09 10.72
C GLU A 66 0.11 -13.23 9.90
N ILE A 67 0.80 -12.29 10.56
CA ILE A 67 1.86 -11.50 9.93
C ILE A 67 2.99 -12.46 9.50
N TYR A 68 3.18 -12.59 8.18
CA TYR A 68 4.22 -13.44 7.61
C TYR A 68 5.55 -12.70 7.48
N CYS A 69 5.54 -11.52 6.87
CA CYS A 69 6.74 -10.71 6.66
C CYS A 69 6.36 -9.25 6.41
N ALA A 70 7.16 -8.32 6.90
CA ALA A 70 7.06 -6.90 6.57
C ALA A 70 8.26 -6.46 5.72
N MET A 71 7.97 -5.74 4.62
CA MET A 71 8.95 -5.21 3.69
C MET A 71 8.78 -3.71 3.60
N LEU A 72 9.85 -2.94 3.80
CA LEU A 72 9.88 -1.52 3.55
C LEU A 72 10.34 -1.27 2.11
N ARG A 73 9.58 -0.44 1.40
CA ARG A 73 9.91 0.07 0.06
C ARG A 73 10.26 1.55 0.18
N GLU A 74 11.32 2.00 -0.46
CA GLU A 74 11.78 3.40 -0.42
C GLU A 74 11.99 3.88 -1.85
N GLY A 75 11.21 4.87 -2.30
CA GLY A 75 11.35 5.51 -3.60
C GLY A 75 12.64 6.34 -3.67
N LYS A 76 13.18 6.56 -4.88
CA LYS A 76 14.39 7.36 -5.06
C LYS A 76 14.11 8.83 -5.35
N ASP A 77 13.22 9.10 -6.31
CA ASP A 77 13.04 10.44 -6.88
C ASP A 77 11.55 10.79 -7.08
N ASP A 78 10.64 10.00 -6.51
CA ASP A 78 9.19 10.15 -6.66
C ASP A 78 8.52 10.06 -5.27
N PHE A 79 7.37 10.70 -5.11
CA PHE A 79 6.56 10.55 -3.90
C PHE A 79 6.00 9.12 -3.74
N ARG A 80 5.99 8.33 -4.82
CA ARG A 80 5.58 6.93 -4.85
C ARG A 80 6.74 6.01 -4.50
N SER A 81 6.50 5.03 -3.66
CA SER A 81 7.49 4.05 -3.18
C SER A 81 7.41 2.68 -3.86
N ASN A 82 6.62 2.56 -4.92
CA ASN A 82 6.39 1.28 -5.58
C ASN A 82 7.69 0.63 -6.08
N PHE A 83 7.89 -0.65 -5.76
CA PHE A 83 9.04 -1.44 -6.16
C PHE A 83 9.32 -1.41 -7.68
N SER A 84 8.27 -1.39 -8.50
CA SER A 84 8.36 -1.32 -9.96
C SER A 84 9.02 -0.03 -10.48
N LEU A 85 9.12 1.02 -9.67
CA LEU A 85 9.70 2.31 -10.03
C LEU A 85 11.20 2.43 -9.68
N GLY A 86 11.84 1.33 -9.26
CA GLY A 86 13.30 1.28 -9.06
C GLY A 86 13.80 1.76 -7.69
N GLY A 87 12.92 1.82 -6.70
CA GLY A 87 13.25 2.08 -5.30
C GLY A 87 14.04 0.96 -4.63
N SER A 88 14.50 1.19 -3.40
CA SER A 88 15.10 0.16 -2.57
C SER A 88 14.04 -0.64 -1.81
N VAL A 89 14.37 -1.90 -1.48
CA VAL A 89 13.50 -2.78 -0.71
C VAL A 89 14.32 -3.51 0.33
N ARG A 90 13.80 -3.58 1.55
CA ARG A 90 14.41 -4.38 2.62
C ARG A 90 13.37 -5.01 3.53
N LYS A 91 13.71 -6.16 4.09
CA LYS A 91 12.92 -6.75 5.18
C LYS A 91 12.98 -5.83 6.40
N MET A 92 11.84 -5.64 7.06
CA MET A 92 11.73 -4.80 8.24
C MET A 92 11.30 -5.60 9.46
N GLY A 93 11.94 -5.33 10.61
CA GLY A 93 11.46 -5.79 11.91
C GLY A 93 10.34 -4.87 12.40
N LEU A 94 9.27 -5.44 12.90
CA LEU A 94 8.15 -4.70 13.49
C LEU A 94 8.34 -4.55 14.99
N THR A 95 8.04 -3.36 15.53
CA THR A 95 7.90 -3.15 16.98
C THR A 95 6.65 -3.87 17.50
N ASP A 96 6.57 -4.09 18.80
CA ASP A 96 5.39 -4.69 19.44
C ASP A 96 4.13 -3.85 19.23
N LEU A 97 4.27 -2.53 19.20
CA LEU A 97 3.16 -1.60 18.94
C LEU A 97 2.66 -1.74 17.50
N GLN A 98 3.58 -1.75 16.53
CA GLN A 98 3.24 -1.95 15.12
C GLN A 98 2.57 -3.31 14.89
N ARG A 99 3.09 -4.38 15.50
CA ARG A 99 2.45 -5.71 15.42
C ARG A 99 1.02 -5.69 15.92
N LYS A 100 0.78 -5.14 17.11
CA LYS A 100 -0.57 -5.03 17.68
C LYS A 100 -1.52 -4.22 16.79
N TYR A 101 -1.02 -3.15 16.19
CA TYR A 101 -1.79 -2.30 15.28
C TYR A 101 -2.18 -3.08 14.01
N ILE A 102 -1.22 -3.75 13.38
CA ILE A 102 -1.44 -4.58 12.18
C ILE A 102 -2.40 -5.74 12.50
N ASP A 103 -2.23 -6.41 13.64
CA ASP A 103 -3.12 -7.48 14.08
C ASP A 103 -4.58 -7.03 14.25
N CYS A 104 -4.80 -5.75 14.62
CA CYS A 104 -6.14 -5.18 14.65
C CYS A 104 -6.76 -5.10 13.24
N PHE A 105 -6.00 -4.67 12.23
CA PHE A 105 -6.47 -4.67 10.84
C PHE A 105 -6.76 -6.08 10.33
N ILE A 106 -5.86 -7.03 10.58
CA ILE A 106 -6.06 -8.44 10.19
C ILE A 106 -7.39 -8.98 10.75
N LYS A 107 -7.69 -8.69 12.01
CA LYS A 107 -8.95 -9.11 12.66
C LYS A 107 -10.21 -8.44 12.09
N CYS A 108 -10.05 -7.30 11.42
CA CYS A 108 -11.16 -6.64 10.72
C CYS A 108 -11.44 -7.24 9.33
N LEU A 109 -10.63 -8.21 8.90
CA LEU A 109 -10.69 -8.84 7.57
C LEU A 109 -10.94 -10.36 7.68
N PRO A 110 -12.02 -10.81 8.36
CA PRO A 110 -12.26 -12.24 8.62
C PRO A 110 -12.46 -13.06 7.34
N GLU A 111 -12.90 -12.44 6.23
CA GLU A 111 -13.04 -13.07 4.92
C GLU A 111 -11.72 -13.56 4.34
N TYR A 112 -10.59 -13.00 4.77
CA TYR A 112 -9.23 -13.38 4.33
C TYR A 112 -8.51 -14.30 5.33
N GLU A 113 -9.18 -14.81 6.38
CA GLU A 113 -8.57 -15.60 7.45
C GLU A 113 -7.76 -16.80 6.92
N LYS A 114 -8.25 -17.45 5.85
CA LYS A 114 -7.58 -18.59 5.20
C LYS A 114 -6.82 -18.21 3.93
N GLY A 115 -6.57 -16.94 3.74
CA GLY A 115 -5.98 -16.38 2.53
C GLY A 115 -4.50 -16.05 2.67
N MET A 116 -3.98 -15.60 1.54
CA MET A 116 -2.69 -14.92 1.40
C MET A 116 -2.96 -13.56 0.76
N TYR A 117 -2.56 -12.49 1.43
CA TYR A 117 -2.77 -11.12 0.98
C TYR A 117 -1.71 -10.18 1.55
N SER A 118 -1.74 -8.91 1.19
CA SER A 118 -0.92 -7.90 1.87
C SER A 118 -1.74 -6.71 2.33
N ILE A 119 -1.22 -6.03 3.34
CA ILE A 119 -1.71 -4.74 3.79
C ILE A 119 -0.55 -3.75 3.63
N ASP A 120 -0.81 -2.65 2.95
CA ASP A 120 0.15 -1.58 2.76
C ASP A 120 -0.11 -0.45 3.76
N PHE A 121 0.97 0.05 4.37
CA PHE A 121 0.96 1.13 5.34
C PHE A 121 1.97 2.21 4.94
N LEU A 122 1.65 3.46 5.25
CA LEU A 122 2.57 4.58 5.17
C LEU A 122 3.21 4.80 6.55
N PRO A 123 4.54 4.62 6.69
CA PRO A 123 5.23 4.94 7.94
C PRO A 123 5.19 6.44 8.23
N THR A 124 4.98 6.79 9.49
CA THR A 124 4.98 8.19 9.95
C THR A 124 6.26 8.51 10.74
N ASP A 125 6.61 9.78 10.86
CA ASP A 125 7.83 10.26 11.52
C ASP A 125 7.92 9.89 13.01
N ASP A 126 6.78 9.75 13.66
CA ASP A 126 6.68 9.29 15.05
C ASP A 126 6.80 7.77 15.23
N GLY A 127 7.06 7.04 14.14
CA GLY A 127 7.16 5.58 14.12
C GLY A 127 5.83 4.86 14.06
N GLY A 128 4.73 5.59 13.85
CA GLY A 128 3.39 5.06 13.60
C GLY A 128 3.24 4.48 12.19
N LEU A 129 2.04 4.02 11.91
CA LEU A 129 1.64 3.45 10.62
C LEU A 129 0.25 4.00 10.26
N LEU A 130 0.10 4.50 9.04
CA LEU A 130 -1.21 4.82 8.47
C LEU A 130 -1.58 3.76 7.46
N PHE A 131 -2.79 3.22 7.54
CA PHE A 131 -3.32 2.27 6.57
C PHE A 131 -3.45 2.95 5.20
N ASP A 132 -3.00 2.25 4.14
CA ASP A 132 -3.16 2.70 2.74
C ASP A 132 -4.13 1.78 1.98
N GLU A 133 -3.79 0.51 1.79
CA GLU A 133 -4.63 -0.42 1.03
C GLU A 133 -4.46 -1.89 1.44
N VAL A 134 -5.44 -2.72 1.05
CA VAL A 134 -5.32 -4.19 1.08
C VAL A 134 -5.20 -4.68 -0.35
N GLU A 135 -4.24 -5.57 -0.62
CA GLU A 135 -4.03 -6.19 -1.92
C GLU A 135 -4.24 -7.71 -1.81
N GLU A 136 -5.38 -8.19 -2.27
CA GLU A 136 -5.74 -9.62 -2.21
C GLU A 136 -5.00 -10.44 -3.28
N MET A 137 -4.64 -9.83 -4.40
CA MET A 137 -3.81 -10.47 -5.45
C MET A 137 -2.35 -10.06 -5.29
N VAL A 138 -1.78 -10.34 -4.12
CA VAL A 138 -0.47 -9.84 -3.74
C VAL A 138 0.67 -10.35 -4.62
N GLY A 139 1.47 -9.41 -5.14
CA GLY A 139 2.70 -9.71 -5.87
C GLY A 139 3.85 -10.11 -4.93
N CYS A 140 4.34 -11.35 -5.04
CA CYS A 140 5.38 -11.90 -4.16
C CYS A 140 6.82 -11.69 -4.66
N ARG A 141 7.01 -11.09 -5.86
CA ARG A 141 8.36 -10.93 -6.48
C ARG A 141 9.35 -10.25 -5.56
N MET A 142 8.96 -9.19 -4.89
CA MET A 142 9.78 -8.44 -3.94
C MET A 142 10.23 -9.33 -2.77
N LEU A 143 9.33 -10.13 -2.21
CA LEU A 143 9.63 -11.07 -1.13
C LEU A 143 10.69 -12.08 -1.55
N TYR A 144 10.54 -12.70 -2.71
CA TYR A 144 11.49 -13.69 -3.24
C TYR A 144 12.86 -13.11 -3.58
N GLN A 145 12.94 -11.85 -4.00
CA GLN A 145 14.21 -11.22 -4.36
C GLN A 145 15.03 -10.75 -3.16
N HIS A 146 14.37 -10.48 -2.03
CA HIS A 146 15.01 -9.86 -0.87
C HIS A 146 14.96 -10.71 0.41
N THR A 147 14.41 -11.91 0.33
CA THR A 147 14.35 -12.86 1.45
C THR A 147 14.47 -14.29 0.96
N GLU A 148 14.67 -15.24 1.89
CA GLU A 148 14.63 -16.69 1.64
C GLU A 148 13.20 -17.27 1.80
N TYR A 149 12.18 -16.42 1.95
CA TYR A 149 10.81 -16.87 2.18
C TYR A 149 10.12 -17.27 0.87
N ASP A 150 9.41 -18.41 0.93
CA ASP A 150 8.52 -18.88 -0.13
C ASP A 150 7.08 -18.96 0.39
N ILE A 151 6.39 -17.81 0.34
CA ILE A 151 5.04 -17.66 0.87
C ILE A 151 4.04 -18.58 0.15
N VAL A 152 4.25 -18.87 -1.14
CA VAL A 152 3.36 -19.75 -1.90
C VAL A 152 3.55 -21.21 -1.46
N ALA A 153 4.79 -21.66 -1.28
CA ALA A 153 5.05 -22.98 -0.74
C ALA A 153 4.50 -23.15 0.67
N ASP A 154 4.64 -22.12 1.51
CA ASP A 154 4.12 -22.15 2.88
C ASP A 154 2.57 -22.08 2.91
N TYR A 155 1.95 -21.35 1.97
CA TYR A 155 0.50 -21.36 1.77
C TYR A 155 0.00 -22.77 1.44
N ILE A 156 0.64 -23.43 0.45
CA ILE A 156 0.26 -24.80 0.04
C ILE A 156 0.41 -25.79 1.21
N LYS A 157 1.49 -25.71 1.99
CA LYS A 157 1.68 -26.57 3.16
C LYS A 157 0.58 -26.38 4.22
N LYS A 158 0.11 -25.14 4.43
CA LYS A 158 -0.96 -24.84 5.40
C LYS A 158 -2.35 -25.29 4.91
N LEU A 159 -2.54 -25.52 3.62
CA LEU A 159 -3.78 -26.06 3.07
C LEU A 159 -3.95 -27.56 3.28
N ASP A 160 -2.95 -28.27 3.82
CA ASP A 160 -2.96 -29.74 3.99
C ASP A 160 -3.25 -30.51 2.67
N LEU A 161 -2.78 -29.99 1.52
CA LEU A 161 -2.90 -30.60 0.20
C LEU A 161 -1.68 -31.46 -0.15
#